data_56e98d861adc25fcccf5728f511a8f2c
#
_entry.id   56e98d861adc25fcccf5728f511a8f2c
#
_cell.length_a   1.000
_cell.length_b   1.000
_cell.length_c   1.000
_cell.angle_alpha   90.00
_cell.angle_beta   90.00
_cell.angle_gamma   90.00
#
_symmetry.space_group_name_H-M   'P 1'
#
loop_
_entity.id
_entity.type
_entity.pdbx_description
1 polymer ?
#
loop_
_entity_poly.entity_id
_entity_poly.type
_entity_poly.pdbx_seq_one_letter_code
_entity_poly.pdbx_strand_id
1 'polypeptide(L)'
;MAHCAVVATEKGAGGDREHDILNGERSTQRETDAVTQRMEIEQRVWEVLDGLGVPYEVIAIDAAYADTAAFCERYGFPLDHSANTIIVSSKKEPRQYCACLGLATTRLDVNHTVRKLMGVSRASFASAEDTMALTGMMIGGVTVFALPRDLPIYIDEMIMSLDYVILGGGSRSLKIKLSPEVLQRLPNTNIVGSLSI
;
A
#
# COMPACT_ATOMS: atom_id res chain seq x y z
N MET A 1 49.34 5.78 66.32
CA MET A 1 48.05 6.34 65.93
C MET A 1 48.01 6.34 64.39
N ALA A 2 47.41 5.30 63.80
CA ALA A 2 47.37 5.09 62.38
C ALA A 2 46.04 5.60 61.83
N HIS A 3 46.12 6.56 60.87
CA HIS A 3 44.96 7.00 60.10
C HIS A 3 44.74 6.07 58.92
N CYS A 4 43.58 5.41 58.88
CA CYS A 4 43.12 4.60 57.77
C CYS A 4 42.30 5.51 56.87
N ALA A 5 42.77 5.77 55.63
CA ALA A 5 42.01 6.47 54.61
C ALA A 5 41.22 5.43 53.77
N VAL A 6 39.90 5.54 53.74
CA VAL A 6 39.01 4.76 52.88
C VAL A 6 38.93 5.47 51.53
N VAL A 7 39.37 4.80 50.45
CA VAL A 7 39.20 5.25 49.08
C VAL A 7 37.87 4.68 48.56
N ALA A 8 36.88 5.52 48.30
CA ALA A 8 35.65 5.18 47.61
C ALA A 8 35.90 5.13 46.09
N THR A 9 35.75 3.95 45.49
CA THR A 9 35.76 3.80 44.03
C THR A 9 34.36 4.08 43.50
N GLU A 10 34.20 5.22 42.81
CA GLU A 10 33.02 5.45 41.98
C GLU A 10 33.04 4.52 40.77
N LYS A 11 32.09 3.61 40.68
CA LYS A 11 31.80 2.83 39.47
C LYS A 11 31.02 3.69 38.51
N GLY A 12 31.61 3.95 37.33
CA GLY A 12 31.03 4.74 36.26
C GLY A 12 29.75 4.18 35.71
N ALA A 13 28.69 4.95 35.79
CA ALA A 13 27.43 4.79 35.07
C ALA A 13 27.55 5.49 33.71
N GLY A 14 28.27 4.87 32.75
CA GLY A 14 28.50 5.44 31.43
C GLY A 14 27.87 4.69 30.26
N GLY A 15 27.36 3.48 30.51
CA GLY A 15 26.89 2.60 29.43
C GLY A 15 25.47 2.83 28.92
N ASP A 16 24.57 3.27 29.77
CA ASP A 16 23.13 3.34 29.43
C ASP A 16 22.75 4.58 28.61
N ARG A 17 23.44 5.68 28.80
CA ARG A 17 23.13 6.95 28.10
C ARG A 17 23.51 6.96 26.62
N GLU A 18 24.63 6.35 26.24
CA GLU A 18 25.04 6.26 24.83
C GLU A 18 24.10 5.31 24.04
N HIS A 19 23.63 4.24 24.68
CA HIS A 19 22.71 3.30 24.04
C HIS A 19 21.31 3.92 23.82
N ASP A 20 20.84 4.75 24.74
CA ASP A 20 19.56 5.46 24.62
C ASP A 20 19.63 6.57 23.56
N ILE A 21 20.75 7.29 23.44
CA ILE A 21 20.94 8.32 22.39
C ILE A 21 20.97 7.66 21.01
N LEU A 22 21.72 6.59 20.82
CA LEU A 22 21.80 5.87 19.54
C LEU A 22 20.46 5.24 19.13
N ASN A 23 19.66 4.78 20.07
CA ASN A 23 18.31 4.28 19.79
C ASN A 23 17.34 5.41 19.42
N GLY A 24 17.43 6.56 20.07
CA GLY A 24 16.68 7.78 19.74
C GLY A 24 16.99 8.28 18.33
N GLU A 25 18.26 8.38 17.98
CA GLU A 25 18.70 8.82 16.64
C GLU A 25 18.24 7.85 15.53
N ARG A 26 18.33 6.53 15.77
CA ARG A 26 17.85 5.51 14.83
C ARG A 26 16.32 5.55 14.66
N SER A 27 15.57 5.84 15.71
CA SER A 27 14.12 6.00 15.65
C SER A 27 13.75 7.21 14.80
N THR A 28 14.36 8.36 15.05
CA THR A 28 14.14 9.61 14.32
C THR A 28 14.50 9.46 12.83
N GLN A 29 15.62 8.78 12.53
CA GLN A 29 16.03 8.53 11.15
C GLN A 29 15.00 7.65 10.41
N ARG A 30 14.53 6.57 11.04
CA ARG A 30 13.49 5.69 10.45
C ARG A 30 12.18 6.42 10.18
N GLU A 31 11.77 7.31 11.07
CA GLU A 31 10.57 8.14 10.89
C GLU A 31 10.75 9.11 9.71
N THR A 32 11.90 9.74 9.61
CA THR A 32 12.23 10.66 8.50
C THR A 32 12.25 9.91 7.17
N ASP A 33 12.88 8.74 7.11
CA ASP A 33 12.95 7.90 5.91
C ASP A 33 11.55 7.44 5.47
N ALA A 34 10.69 7.04 6.41
CA ALA A 34 9.32 6.64 6.15
C ALA A 34 8.46 7.80 5.62
N VAL A 35 8.64 9.01 6.14
CA VAL A 35 7.96 10.21 5.64
C VAL A 35 8.41 10.54 4.23
N THR A 36 9.72 10.49 3.96
CA THR A 36 10.29 10.75 2.63
C THR A 36 9.76 9.74 1.62
N GLN A 37 9.82 8.44 1.92
CA GLN A 37 9.30 7.39 1.05
C GLN A 37 7.80 7.56 0.76
N ARG A 38 7.02 7.95 1.76
CA ARG A 38 5.60 8.24 1.56
C ARG A 38 5.39 9.40 0.59
N MET A 39 6.11 10.50 0.74
CA MET A 39 6.01 11.66 -0.14
C MET A 39 6.41 11.33 -1.58
N GLU A 40 7.45 10.53 -1.77
CA GLU A 40 7.90 10.08 -3.08
C GLU A 40 6.84 9.22 -3.81
N ILE A 41 6.17 8.30 -3.10
CA ILE A 41 5.14 7.48 -3.71
C ILE A 41 3.87 8.27 -4.03
N GLU A 42 3.45 9.18 -3.14
CA GLU A 42 2.34 10.09 -3.39
C GLU A 42 2.62 10.97 -4.62
N GLN A 43 3.82 11.53 -4.72
CA GLN A 43 4.24 12.33 -5.87
C GLN A 43 4.17 11.52 -7.20
N ARG A 44 4.65 10.28 -7.20
CA ARG A 44 4.54 9.40 -8.38
C ARG A 44 3.10 9.12 -8.77
N VAL A 45 2.20 8.98 -7.81
CA VAL A 45 0.76 8.79 -8.05
C VAL A 45 0.17 10.03 -8.72
N TRP A 46 0.52 11.24 -8.23
CA TRP A 46 0.08 12.51 -8.82
C TRP A 46 0.59 12.66 -10.27
N GLU A 47 1.86 12.39 -10.51
CA GLU A 47 2.45 12.45 -11.85
C GLU A 47 1.71 11.56 -12.86
N VAL A 48 1.29 10.35 -12.43
CA VAL A 48 0.49 9.46 -13.28
C VAL A 48 -0.90 10.02 -13.53
N LEU A 49 -1.60 10.49 -12.50
CA LEU A 49 -2.96 11.04 -12.61
C LEU A 49 -2.98 12.30 -13.46
N ASP A 50 -2.05 13.22 -13.24
CA ASP A 50 -1.93 14.47 -14.01
C ASP A 50 -1.58 14.16 -15.48
N GLY A 51 -0.72 13.16 -15.71
CA GLY A 51 -0.37 12.69 -17.05
C GLY A 51 -1.55 12.06 -17.81
N LEU A 52 -2.54 11.51 -17.11
CA LEU A 52 -3.78 11.01 -17.70
C LEU A 52 -4.76 12.13 -18.09
N GLY A 53 -4.58 13.34 -17.56
CA GLY A 53 -5.36 14.51 -17.90
C GLY A 53 -6.86 14.39 -17.55
N VAL A 54 -7.18 13.74 -16.46
CA VAL A 54 -8.56 13.46 -16.02
C VAL A 54 -8.85 14.11 -14.68
N PRO A 55 -10.10 14.52 -14.42
CA PRO A 55 -10.49 15.02 -13.11
C PRO A 55 -10.41 13.91 -12.06
N TYR A 56 -9.85 14.23 -10.91
CA TYR A 56 -9.87 13.38 -9.71
C TYR A 56 -9.99 14.22 -8.44
N GLU A 57 -10.49 13.61 -7.39
CA GLU A 57 -10.60 14.20 -6.05
C GLU A 57 -9.67 13.47 -5.09
N VAL A 58 -8.88 14.23 -4.34
CA VAL A 58 -8.01 13.71 -3.28
C VAL A 58 -8.73 13.80 -1.94
N ILE A 59 -8.85 12.69 -1.25
CA ILE A 59 -9.47 12.61 0.07
C ILE A 59 -8.36 12.33 1.09
N ALA A 60 -8.01 13.35 1.88
CA ALA A 60 -7.08 13.17 3.00
C ALA A 60 -7.79 12.44 4.16
N ILE A 61 -7.13 11.43 4.69
CA ILE A 61 -7.66 10.61 5.77
C ILE A 61 -6.64 10.41 6.88
N ASP A 62 -7.10 10.08 8.08
CA ASP A 62 -6.24 9.56 9.14
C ASP A 62 -5.81 8.13 8.78
N ALA A 63 -4.51 7.84 8.87
CA ALA A 63 -3.93 6.52 8.56
C ALA A 63 -4.51 5.38 9.43
N ALA A 64 -5.08 5.68 10.59
CA ALA A 64 -5.80 4.71 11.42
C ALA A 64 -7.04 4.14 10.70
N TYR A 65 -7.63 4.91 9.79
CA TYR A 65 -8.82 4.52 9.00
C TYR A 65 -8.49 4.18 7.55
N ALA A 66 -7.26 3.76 7.26
CA ALA A 66 -6.85 3.40 5.90
C ALA A 66 -7.51 2.13 5.36
N ASP A 67 -7.94 1.22 6.25
CA ASP A 67 -8.77 0.06 5.88
C ASP A 67 -10.09 0.53 5.25
N THR A 68 -10.51 -0.13 4.16
CA THR A 68 -11.63 0.36 3.36
C THR A 68 -12.94 0.39 4.12
N ALA A 69 -13.23 -0.61 4.95
CA ALA A 69 -14.46 -0.62 5.76
C ALA A 69 -14.45 0.49 6.81
N ALA A 70 -13.32 0.66 7.52
CA ALA A 70 -13.15 1.72 8.50
C ALA A 70 -13.19 3.12 7.87
N PHE A 71 -12.63 3.27 6.67
CA PHE A 71 -12.71 4.51 5.88
C PHE A 71 -14.16 4.83 5.52
N CYS A 72 -14.89 3.89 4.95
CA CYS A 72 -16.28 4.09 4.55
C CYS A 72 -17.17 4.47 5.73
N GLU A 73 -17.03 3.78 6.86
CA GLU A 73 -17.76 4.08 8.08
C GLU A 73 -17.42 5.47 8.63
N ARG A 74 -16.14 5.81 8.72
CA ARG A 74 -15.66 7.06 9.33
C ARG A 74 -15.97 8.29 8.51
N TYR A 75 -15.83 8.21 7.17
CA TYR A 75 -15.94 9.35 6.26
C TYR A 75 -17.25 9.40 5.47
N GLY A 76 -18.14 8.43 5.67
CA GLY A 76 -19.48 8.42 5.07
C GLY A 76 -19.51 8.07 3.58
N PHE A 77 -18.48 7.36 3.08
CA PHE A 77 -18.46 6.88 1.70
C PHE A 77 -19.10 5.51 1.56
N PRO A 78 -19.78 5.22 0.44
CA PRO A 78 -20.39 3.92 0.21
C PRO A 78 -19.35 2.84 -0.10
N LEU A 79 -19.52 1.66 0.50
CA LEU A 79 -18.59 0.55 0.35
C LEU A 79 -18.61 -0.04 -1.07
N ASP A 80 -19.74 0.02 -1.75
CA ASP A 80 -19.94 -0.46 -3.12
C ASP A 80 -19.31 0.44 -4.21
N HIS A 81 -18.85 1.64 -3.84
CA HIS A 81 -18.05 2.53 -4.68
C HIS A 81 -16.57 2.54 -4.30
N SER A 82 -16.19 1.75 -3.33
CA SER A 82 -14.80 1.61 -2.90
C SER A 82 -14.18 0.34 -3.46
N ALA A 83 -12.95 0.43 -3.97
CA ALA A 83 -12.24 -0.70 -4.54
C ALA A 83 -10.85 -0.86 -3.92
N ASN A 84 -10.40 -2.11 -3.82
CA ASN A 84 -9.13 -2.49 -3.26
C ASN A 84 -8.18 -2.96 -4.35
N THR A 85 -6.98 -2.40 -4.38
CA THR A 85 -5.88 -2.93 -5.18
C THR A 85 -5.13 -3.99 -4.37
N ILE A 86 -5.12 -5.21 -4.86
CA ILE A 86 -4.51 -6.35 -4.18
C ILE A 86 -3.45 -6.96 -5.09
N ILE A 87 -2.24 -7.14 -4.58
CA ILE A 87 -1.18 -7.83 -5.29
C ILE A 87 -1.33 -9.34 -5.09
N VAL A 88 -1.29 -10.06 -6.20
CA VAL A 88 -1.33 -11.53 -6.23
C VAL A 88 0.00 -12.05 -6.76
N SER A 89 0.52 -13.10 -6.14
CA SER A 89 1.78 -13.75 -6.51
C SER A 89 1.59 -15.22 -6.87
N SER A 90 2.39 -15.73 -7.81
CA SER A 90 2.54 -17.16 -8.01
C SER A 90 3.28 -17.79 -6.83
N LYS A 91 3.00 -19.09 -6.55
CA LYS A 91 3.71 -19.81 -5.49
C LYS A 91 5.00 -20.50 -5.94
N LYS A 92 5.22 -20.60 -7.25
CA LYS A 92 6.40 -21.25 -7.83
C LYS A 92 7.41 -20.19 -8.28
N GLU A 93 8.67 -20.46 -8.03
CA GLU A 93 9.78 -19.62 -8.53
C GLU A 93 10.06 -19.87 -10.05
N PRO A 94 10.45 -18.85 -10.81
CA PRO A 94 10.51 -17.45 -10.39
C PRO A 94 9.11 -16.90 -10.15
N ARG A 95 8.93 -16.10 -9.08
CA ARG A 95 7.63 -15.52 -8.73
C ARG A 95 7.15 -14.55 -9.80
N GLN A 96 5.91 -14.70 -10.16
CA GLN A 96 5.18 -13.78 -11.03
C GLN A 96 4.14 -13.03 -10.19
N TYR A 97 3.92 -11.77 -10.53
CA TYR A 97 2.99 -10.90 -9.81
C TYR A 97 1.98 -10.28 -10.76
N CYS A 98 0.81 -9.95 -10.24
CA CYS A 98 -0.16 -9.07 -10.90
C CYS A 98 -0.86 -8.21 -9.84
N ALA A 99 -1.43 -7.10 -10.26
CA ALA A 99 -2.35 -6.29 -9.45
C ALA A 99 -3.78 -6.61 -9.85
N CYS A 100 -4.66 -6.79 -8.87
CA CYS A 100 -6.09 -6.99 -9.07
C CYS A 100 -6.85 -5.87 -8.38
N LEU A 101 -7.75 -5.20 -9.09
CA LEU A 101 -8.65 -4.19 -8.56
C LEU A 101 -10.07 -4.78 -8.51
N GLY A 102 -10.59 -4.95 -7.31
CA GLY A 102 -11.93 -5.45 -7.06
C GLY A 102 -12.71 -4.56 -6.10
N LEU A 103 -14.04 -4.58 -6.19
CA LEU A 103 -14.89 -3.85 -5.26
C LEU A 103 -14.71 -4.35 -3.83
N ALA A 104 -14.84 -3.46 -2.86
CA ALA A 104 -14.73 -3.82 -1.44
C ALA A 104 -15.85 -4.74 -0.96
N THR A 105 -16.96 -4.80 -1.71
CA THR A 105 -18.12 -5.67 -1.45
C THR A 105 -17.98 -7.08 -2.02
N THR A 106 -16.93 -7.35 -2.79
CA THR A 106 -16.70 -8.63 -3.46
C THR A 106 -15.40 -9.29 -2.97
N ARG A 107 -15.18 -10.53 -3.37
CA ARG A 107 -13.97 -11.29 -3.07
C ARG A 107 -13.28 -11.75 -4.34
N LEU A 108 -11.99 -11.41 -4.52
CA LEU A 108 -11.21 -11.87 -5.68
C LEU A 108 -11.20 -13.40 -5.80
N ASP A 109 -11.46 -13.91 -6.99
CA ASP A 109 -11.32 -15.34 -7.30
C ASP A 109 -9.88 -15.68 -7.70
N VAL A 110 -9.01 -15.69 -6.69
CA VAL A 110 -7.56 -15.94 -6.88
C VAL A 110 -7.31 -17.37 -7.37
N ASN A 111 -8.10 -18.33 -6.90
CA ASN A 111 -7.85 -19.76 -7.15
C ASN A 111 -8.24 -20.24 -8.55
N HIS A 112 -9.16 -19.55 -9.22
CA HIS A 112 -9.61 -19.90 -10.56
C HIS A 112 -9.29 -18.80 -11.56
N THR A 113 -9.95 -17.66 -11.47
CA THR A 113 -9.86 -16.60 -12.47
C THR A 113 -8.47 -15.97 -12.51
N VAL A 114 -7.97 -15.43 -11.38
CA VAL A 114 -6.65 -14.76 -11.37
C VAL A 114 -5.52 -15.73 -11.69
N ARG A 115 -5.53 -16.93 -11.10
CA ARG A 115 -4.56 -17.97 -11.41
C ARG A 115 -4.49 -18.32 -12.90
N LYS A 116 -5.65 -18.40 -13.58
CA LYS A 116 -5.76 -18.67 -15.01
C LYS A 116 -5.20 -17.52 -15.84
N LEU A 117 -5.52 -16.27 -15.48
CA LEU A 117 -5.01 -15.07 -16.15
C LEU A 117 -3.48 -14.97 -16.04
N MET A 118 -2.92 -15.31 -14.89
CA MET A 118 -1.47 -15.36 -14.69
C MET A 118 -0.79 -16.53 -15.41
N GLY A 119 -1.53 -17.55 -15.87
CA GLY A 119 -0.95 -18.75 -16.47
C GLY A 119 -0.16 -19.64 -15.51
N VAL A 120 -0.44 -19.56 -14.19
CA VAL A 120 0.32 -20.25 -13.16
C VAL A 120 -0.46 -21.42 -12.56
N SER A 121 0.25 -22.38 -11.95
CA SER A 121 -0.38 -23.55 -11.32
C SER A 121 -1.03 -23.21 -9.97
N ARG A 122 -0.48 -22.26 -9.23
CA ARG A 122 -0.98 -21.79 -7.92
C ARG A 122 -0.70 -20.30 -7.74
N ALA A 123 -1.69 -19.59 -7.23
CA ALA A 123 -1.60 -18.18 -6.88
C ALA A 123 -2.10 -17.93 -5.44
N SER A 124 -1.66 -16.87 -4.81
CA SER A 124 -2.13 -16.39 -3.52
C SER A 124 -1.95 -14.89 -3.41
N PHE A 125 -2.59 -14.25 -2.44
CA PHE A 125 -2.26 -12.88 -2.09
C PHE A 125 -0.76 -12.76 -1.77
N ALA A 126 -0.12 -11.72 -2.27
CA ALA A 126 1.25 -11.38 -1.90
C ALA A 126 1.30 -10.99 -0.41
N SER A 127 2.45 -11.22 0.22
CA SER A 127 2.68 -10.73 1.58
C SER A 127 2.75 -9.20 1.61
N ALA A 128 2.62 -8.60 2.79
CA ALA A 128 2.82 -7.17 2.97
C ALA A 128 4.23 -6.73 2.56
N GLU A 129 5.23 -7.57 2.84
CA GLU A 129 6.62 -7.37 2.47
C GLU A 129 6.81 -7.41 0.95
N ASP A 130 6.31 -8.45 0.27
CA ASP A 130 6.35 -8.54 -1.19
C ASP A 130 5.61 -7.36 -1.85
N THR A 131 4.45 -6.97 -1.31
CA THR A 131 3.68 -5.83 -1.81
C THR A 131 4.47 -4.54 -1.71
N MET A 132 5.07 -4.27 -0.54
CA MET A 132 5.90 -3.08 -0.33
C MET A 132 7.14 -3.10 -1.23
N ALA A 133 7.84 -4.24 -1.32
CA ALA A 133 9.05 -4.36 -2.15
C ALA A 133 8.74 -4.12 -3.65
N LEU A 134 7.59 -4.60 -4.14
CA LEU A 134 7.18 -4.47 -5.53
C LEU A 134 6.65 -3.07 -5.86
N THR A 135 5.85 -2.48 -4.98
CA THR A 135 5.07 -1.26 -5.29
C THR A 135 5.58 -0.01 -4.60
N GLY A 136 6.34 -0.14 -3.51
CA GLY A 136 6.68 0.94 -2.59
C GLY A 136 5.51 1.36 -1.68
N MET A 137 4.38 0.66 -1.71
CA MET A 137 3.14 1.04 -1.01
C MET A 137 2.81 0.08 0.11
N MET A 138 2.38 0.62 1.24
CA MET A 138 1.87 -0.16 2.38
C MET A 138 0.43 -0.61 2.14
N ILE A 139 0.06 -1.77 2.69
CA ILE A 139 -1.33 -2.22 2.72
C ILE A 139 -2.22 -1.16 3.37
N GLY A 140 -3.39 -0.91 2.75
CA GLY A 140 -4.29 0.21 3.08
C GLY A 140 -4.08 1.45 2.20
N GLY A 141 -2.89 1.60 1.57
CA GLY A 141 -2.58 2.66 0.62
C GLY A 141 -2.35 2.19 -0.82
N VAL A 142 -2.30 0.88 -1.06
CA VAL A 142 -2.00 0.33 -2.40
C VAL A 142 -3.01 0.84 -3.42
N THR A 143 -2.50 1.27 -4.57
CA THR A 143 -3.29 1.79 -5.69
C THR A 143 -2.80 1.20 -7.02
N VAL A 144 -3.62 1.28 -8.06
CA VAL A 144 -3.23 0.89 -9.44
C VAL A 144 -2.35 1.93 -10.12
N PHE A 145 -2.29 3.15 -9.58
CA PHE A 145 -1.43 4.21 -10.09
C PHE A 145 0.01 4.02 -9.60
N ALA A 146 0.98 4.40 -10.44
CA ALA A 146 2.40 4.29 -10.13
C ALA A 146 2.93 2.86 -9.82
N LEU A 147 2.26 1.82 -10.31
CA LEU A 147 2.76 0.45 -10.32
C LEU A 147 3.90 0.28 -11.34
N PRO A 148 4.75 -0.77 -11.20
CA PRO A 148 5.73 -1.12 -12.24
C PRO A 148 5.07 -1.26 -13.61
N ARG A 149 5.72 -0.72 -14.66
CA ARG A 149 5.14 -0.63 -16.00
C ARG A 149 4.83 -1.97 -16.65
N ASP A 150 5.53 -3.01 -16.27
CA ASP A 150 5.39 -4.39 -16.77
C ASP A 150 4.45 -5.25 -15.93
N LEU A 151 3.95 -4.71 -14.80
CA LEU A 151 3.04 -5.43 -13.92
C LEU A 151 1.64 -5.50 -14.57
N PRO A 152 1.09 -6.70 -14.84
CA PRO A 152 -0.28 -6.84 -15.32
C PRO A 152 -1.30 -6.33 -14.29
N ILE A 153 -2.28 -5.55 -14.76
CA ILE A 153 -3.37 -5.03 -13.95
C ILE A 153 -4.68 -5.63 -14.44
N TYR A 154 -5.37 -6.34 -13.56
CA TYR A 154 -6.69 -6.90 -13.81
C TYR A 154 -7.73 -6.12 -13.01
N ILE A 155 -8.73 -5.58 -13.69
CA ILE A 155 -9.79 -4.77 -13.10
C ILE A 155 -11.12 -5.49 -13.27
N ASP A 156 -11.86 -5.63 -12.18
CA ASP A 156 -13.19 -6.21 -12.22
C ASP A 156 -14.12 -5.35 -13.07
N GLU A 157 -14.82 -5.97 -14.03
CA GLU A 157 -15.75 -5.25 -14.92
C GLU A 157 -16.87 -4.52 -14.18
N MET A 158 -17.26 -4.99 -12.98
CA MET A 158 -18.28 -4.34 -12.17
C MET A 158 -17.91 -2.90 -11.80
N ILE A 159 -16.62 -2.60 -11.65
CA ILE A 159 -16.13 -1.27 -11.36
C ILE A 159 -16.45 -0.30 -12.50
N MET A 160 -16.42 -0.78 -13.75
CA MET A 160 -16.64 0.04 -14.93
C MET A 160 -18.09 0.52 -15.09
N SER A 161 -19.03 -0.04 -14.34
CA SER A 161 -20.46 0.37 -14.34
C SER A 161 -20.79 1.47 -13.33
N LEU A 162 -19.81 1.86 -12.49
CA LEU A 162 -20.01 2.90 -11.48
C LEU A 162 -19.88 4.30 -12.09
N ASP A 163 -20.54 5.29 -11.48
CA ASP A 163 -20.36 6.70 -11.80
C ASP A 163 -19.03 7.27 -11.26
N TYR A 164 -18.55 6.74 -10.14
CA TYR A 164 -17.21 7.00 -9.59
C TYR A 164 -16.71 5.79 -8.81
N VAL A 165 -15.40 5.73 -8.60
CA VAL A 165 -14.75 4.74 -7.73
C VAL A 165 -13.75 5.41 -6.81
N ILE A 166 -13.62 4.89 -5.58
CA ILE A 166 -12.65 5.33 -4.59
C ILE A 166 -11.58 4.26 -4.42
N LEU A 167 -10.32 4.69 -4.56
CA LEU A 167 -9.13 3.84 -4.53
C LEU A 167 -8.14 4.30 -3.46
N GLY A 168 -7.13 3.48 -3.15
CA GLY A 168 -5.95 3.92 -2.42
C GLY A 168 -5.20 5.04 -3.14
N GLY A 169 -4.57 5.93 -2.38
CA GLY A 169 -3.80 7.08 -2.89
C GLY A 169 -2.28 6.92 -2.86
N GLY A 170 -1.77 5.68 -2.72
CA GLY A 170 -0.33 5.40 -2.62
C GLY A 170 0.15 5.35 -1.17
N SER A 171 -0.48 6.05 -0.26
CA SER A 171 -0.21 6.02 1.18
C SER A 171 -1.46 5.68 1.99
N ARG A 172 -1.27 5.42 3.27
CA ARG A 172 -2.37 5.19 4.21
C ARG A 172 -3.16 6.46 4.58
N SER A 173 -2.66 7.62 4.17
CA SER A 173 -3.25 8.92 4.51
C SER A 173 -4.11 9.52 3.38
N LEU A 174 -4.23 8.82 2.25
CA LEU A 174 -4.91 9.34 1.07
C LEU A 174 -5.80 8.30 0.40
N LYS A 175 -6.95 8.76 -0.08
CA LYS A 175 -7.80 8.06 -1.06
C LYS A 175 -8.00 8.96 -2.29
N ILE A 176 -8.29 8.34 -3.42
CA ILE A 176 -8.54 9.03 -4.70
C ILE A 176 -9.92 8.62 -5.19
N LYS A 177 -10.74 9.61 -5.53
CA LYS A 177 -12.05 9.41 -6.17
C LYS A 177 -11.98 9.92 -7.59
N LEU A 178 -12.41 9.11 -8.55
CA LEU A 178 -12.37 9.43 -9.97
C LEU A 178 -13.39 8.59 -10.77
N SER A 179 -13.59 8.95 -12.05
CA SER A 179 -14.37 8.14 -12.98
C SER A 179 -13.64 6.82 -13.31
N PRO A 180 -14.32 5.66 -13.30
CA PRO A 180 -13.71 4.38 -13.67
C PRO A 180 -13.09 4.33 -15.06
N GLU A 181 -13.57 5.15 -16.01
CA GLU A 181 -13.03 5.22 -17.38
C GLU A 181 -11.53 5.50 -17.42
N VAL A 182 -11.01 6.20 -16.41
CA VAL A 182 -9.58 6.51 -16.24
C VAL A 182 -8.75 5.24 -16.20
N LEU A 183 -9.28 4.19 -15.57
CA LEU A 183 -8.58 2.93 -15.35
C LEU A 183 -8.21 2.22 -16.67
N GLN A 184 -8.98 2.44 -17.74
CA GLN A 184 -8.70 1.88 -19.06
C GLN A 184 -7.50 2.53 -19.76
N ARG A 185 -7.06 3.71 -19.29
CA ARG A 185 -5.90 4.43 -19.85
C ARG A 185 -4.58 4.00 -19.23
N LEU A 186 -4.62 3.22 -18.16
CA LEU A 186 -3.41 2.70 -17.53
C LEU A 186 -2.76 1.63 -18.42
N PRO A 187 -1.42 1.58 -18.48
CA PRO A 187 -0.72 0.54 -19.22
C PRO A 187 -0.97 -0.83 -18.60
N ASN A 188 -0.91 -1.88 -19.42
CA ASN A 188 -1.07 -3.28 -19.01
C ASN A 188 -2.36 -3.60 -18.26
N THR A 189 -3.41 -2.81 -18.49
CA THR A 189 -4.72 -2.99 -17.86
C THR A 189 -5.61 -3.88 -18.71
N ASN A 190 -6.27 -4.83 -18.05
CA ASN A 190 -7.28 -5.70 -18.63
C ASN A 190 -8.55 -5.64 -17.77
N ILE A 191 -9.69 -5.32 -18.39
CA ILE A 191 -11.00 -5.43 -17.75
C ILE A 191 -11.43 -6.89 -17.83
N VAL A 192 -11.81 -7.47 -16.71
CA VAL A 192 -12.06 -8.91 -16.56
C VAL A 192 -13.43 -9.14 -15.97
N GLY A 193 -14.27 -9.88 -16.71
CA GLY A 193 -15.53 -10.42 -16.20
C GLY A 193 -15.28 -11.48 -15.14
N SER A 194 -16.06 -11.43 -14.06
CA SER A 194 -15.96 -12.40 -12.95
C SER A 194 -14.54 -12.51 -12.34
N LEU A 195 -13.83 -11.37 -12.24
CA LEU A 195 -12.56 -11.30 -11.51
C LEU A 195 -12.79 -11.57 -10.02
N SER A 196 -13.93 -11.13 -9.52
CA SER A 196 -14.39 -11.37 -8.13
C SER A 196 -15.77 -12.02 -8.09
N ILE A 197 -16.13 -12.55 -6.93
CA ILE A 197 -17.36 -13.26 -6.60
C ILE A 197 -17.99 -12.70 -5.32
#